data_afa94074dc2d938b573817fd43dd4dab
#
_entry.id   afa94074dc2d938b573817fd43dd4dab
#
_cell.length_a   1.000
_cell.length_b   1.000
_cell.length_c   1.000
_cell.angle_alpha   90.00
_cell.angle_beta   90.00
_cell.angle_gamma   90.00
#
_symmetry.space_group_name_H-M   'P 1'
#
loop_
_entity.id
_entity.type
_entity.pdbx_description
1 polymer ?
#
loop_
_entity_poly.entity_id
_entity_poly.type
_entity_poly.pdbx_seq_one_letter_code
_entity_poly.pdbx_strand_id
1 'polypeptide(L)'
;MIQILMRIFSLIALSFSVLFFVISSTFAGNPTKVGFVYLHTKEDFGWTMAHERGAQMVKKHFGKDVKITEVNNVPEGPDSTRVIRELAKQGNEIIFTTSFGYMEPTLKVAKEFPNVKFEHITGYKRSKNVATGNIRFYEGRYIQGVVAGLMTKKNKIGYIGSFPISEVVMGINAFALGLRSVNKDASISVIWVNTWKDSVKEADAAKVHIAEGADVLAQHTDTPAMLQIAEKNKVLGFGQATDMVAFAPNAQLFSSINNWGPYYVKKIEQLRSGKWNTGDGPKHWPGNVWGGLDSGMLTLSKFQNMPSEVAQKAQKVHDDIKSGKLKVFAGPLIDNKGKEIISAGKTLNDGELWGMNYYLQGVNGNIPN
;
A
#
# COMPACT_ATOMS: atom_id res chain seq x y z
N MET A 1 -80.80 -16.10 17.45
CA MET A 1 -79.61 -16.50 18.22
C MET A 1 -78.32 -16.53 17.40
N ILE A 2 -78.37 -16.69 16.06
CA ILE A 2 -77.18 -16.71 15.18
C ILE A 2 -76.67 -15.32 14.79
N GLN A 3 -77.50 -14.27 14.81
CA GLN A 3 -77.07 -12.90 14.45
C GLN A 3 -76.34 -12.13 15.57
N ILE A 4 -76.40 -12.58 16.79
CA ILE A 4 -75.70 -11.93 17.93
C ILE A 4 -74.28 -12.47 18.06
N LEU A 5 -74.01 -13.69 17.66
CA LEU A 5 -72.66 -14.31 17.67
C LEU A 5 -71.72 -13.74 16.57
N MET A 6 -72.29 -13.30 15.42
CA MET A 6 -71.49 -12.68 14.35
C MET A 6 -71.03 -11.25 14.63
N ARG A 7 -71.67 -10.53 15.54
CA ARG A 7 -71.25 -9.17 15.91
C ARG A 7 -70.17 -9.12 17.00
N ILE A 8 -70.02 -10.19 17.76
CA ILE A 8 -68.98 -10.28 18.81
C ILE A 8 -67.64 -10.68 18.21
N PHE A 9 -67.62 -11.49 17.13
CA PHE A 9 -66.38 -11.86 16.43
C PHE A 9 -65.78 -10.71 15.58
N SER A 10 -66.58 -9.71 15.16
CA SER A 10 -66.08 -8.59 14.38
C SER A 10 -65.45 -7.49 15.25
N LEU A 11 -65.66 -7.49 16.55
CA LEU A 11 -65.08 -6.50 17.47
C LEU A 11 -63.78 -6.96 18.15
N ILE A 12 -63.49 -8.27 18.08
CA ILE A 12 -62.22 -8.79 18.62
C ILE A 12 -61.11 -8.85 17.53
N ALA A 13 -61.50 -8.81 16.25
CA ALA A 13 -60.51 -8.78 15.14
C ALA A 13 -59.93 -7.37 14.86
N LEU A 14 -60.51 -6.27 15.48
CA LEU A 14 -60.08 -4.89 15.24
C LEU A 14 -59.15 -4.34 16.33
N SER A 15 -58.82 -5.10 17.36
CA SER A 15 -57.99 -4.66 18.48
C SER A 15 -56.59 -5.29 18.54
N PHE A 16 -56.19 -6.06 17.52
CA PHE A 16 -54.86 -6.65 17.47
C PHE A 16 -53.98 -6.18 16.30
N SER A 17 -54.41 -5.10 15.61
CA SER A 17 -53.59 -4.42 14.58
C SER A 17 -52.98 -3.12 15.09
N VAL A 18 -52.62 -3.08 16.38
CA VAL A 18 -51.92 -1.94 16.94
C VAL A 18 -50.52 -2.35 17.36
N LEU A 19 -49.58 -1.78 16.65
CA LEU A 19 -48.25 -1.46 17.12
C LEU A 19 -47.24 -2.60 17.26
N PHE A 20 -46.73 -3.12 16.15
CA PHE A 20 -45.33 -3.33 16.03
C PHE A 20 -44.70 -2.21 15.17
N PHE A 21 -44.84 -0.95 15.64
CA PHE A 21 -43.80 0.04 15.36
C PHE A 21 -42.60 -0.42 16.16
N VAL A 22 -41.75 -1.26 15.56
CA VAL A 22 -40.40 -1.40 16.00
C VAL A 22 -39.79 -0.02 15.80
N ILE A 23 -39.81 0.76 16.89
CA ILE A 23 -38.91 1.90 17.03
C ILE A 23 -37.53 1.29 17.00
N SER A 24 -36.96 1.16 15.80
CA SER A 24 -35.52 1.10 15.65
C SER A 24 -35.02 2.45 16.17
N SER A 25 -34.95 2.59 17.50
CA SER A 25 -34.11 3.59 18.13
C SER A 25 -32.67 3.24 17.63
N THR A 26 -32.31 3.86 16.53
CA THR A 26 -30.92 4.06 16.24
C THR A 26 -30.37 4.82 17.43
N PHE A 27 -29.80 4.10 18.39
CA PHE A 27 -28.85 4.68 19.31
C PHE A 27 -27.76 5.26 18.41
N ALA A 28 -27.87 6.53 18.08
CA ALA A 28 -26.78 7.28 17.50
C ALA A 28 -25.71 7.35 18.61
N GLY A 29 -24.94 6.30 18.74
CA GLY A 29 -23.75 6.30 19.58
C GLY A 29 -22.84 7.45 19.12
N ASN A 30 -22.03 7.97 20.04
CA ASN A 30 -21.02 8.96 19.66
C ASN A 30 -20.21 8.44 18.46
N PRO A 31 -19.89 9.30 17.48
CA PRO A 31 -19.10 8.88 16.33
C PRO A 31 -17.73 8.33 16.77
N THR A 32 -17.33 7.23 16.19
CA THR A 32 -15.99 6.66 16.41
C THR A 32 -14.94 7.68 15.98
N LYS A 33 -14.05 8.04 16.88
CA LYS A 33 -12.96 8.99 16.61
C LYS A 33 -11.76 8.28 16.01
N VAL A 34 -11.34 8.73 14.85
CA VAL A 34 -10.27 8.12 14.04
C VAL A 34 -9.18 9.16 13.77
N GLY A 35 -7.95 8.85 14.15
CA GLY A 35 -6.78 9.70 13.88
C GLY A 35 -5.96 9.18 12.71
N PHE A 36 -5.45 10.11 11.88
CA PHE A 36 -4.45 9.83 10.86
C PHE A 36 -3.24 10.74 11.04
N VAL A 37 -2.04 10.16 10.97
CA VAL A 37 -0.77 10.90 11.00
C VAL A 37 -0.06 10.68 9.68
N TYR A 38 0.11 11.76 8.90
CA TYR A 38 0.70 11.74 7.57
C TYR A 38 2.09 12.35 7.56
N LEU A 39 3.00 11.72 6.81
CA LEU A 39 4.40 12.14 6.72
C LEU A 39 4.57 13.48 5.98
N HIS A 40 3.80 13.67 4.91
CA HIS A 40 3.86 14.85 4.04
C HIS A 40 2.51 15.55 3.96
N THR A 41 2.42 16.56 3.11
CA THR A 41 1.14 17.17 2.72
C THR A 41 0.38 16.25 1.79
N LYS A 42 -0.95 16.42 1.72
CA LYS A 42 -1.84 15.60 0.87
C LYS A 42 -1.58 15.77 -0.63
N GLU A 43 -0.86 16.83 -1.01
CA GLU A 43 -0.49 17.19 -2.38
C GLU A 43 0.87 16.63 -2.79
N ASP A 44 1.35 15.56 -2.15
CA ASP A 44 2.62 14.90 -2.56
C ASP A 44 2.48 14.10 -3.86
N PHE A 45 1.24 13.84 -4.28
CA PHE A 45 0.86 13.02 -5.44
C PHE A 45 1.27 11.55 -5.36
N GLY A 46 1.86 11.12 -4.25
CA GLY A 46 2.36 9.78 -3.98
C GLY A 46 1.75 9.17 -2.73
N TRP A 47 2.60 8.92 -1.74
CA TRP A 47 2.29 8.19 -0.51
C TRP A 47 1.16 8.82 0.30
N THR A 48 1.30 10.08 0.70
CA THR A 48 0.31 10.76 1.54
C THR A 48 -1.03 10.93 0.85
N MET A 49 -1.02 11.24 -0.45
CA MET A 49 -2.25 11.30 -1.25
C MET A 49 -2.97 9.94 -1.29
N ALA A 50 -2.25 8.83 -1.40
CA ALA A 50 -2.85 7.50 -1.38
C ALA A 50 -3.53 7.20 -0.04
N HIS A 51 -2.93 7.60 1.07
CA HIS A 51 -3.52 7.48 2.40
C HIS A 51 -4.74 8.39 2.59
N GLU A 52 -4.65 9.62 2.11
CA GLU A 52 -5.77 10.57 2.15
C GLU A 52 -6.98 10.04 1.37
N ARG A 53 -6.76 9.48 0.17
CA ARG A 53 -7.84 8.81 -0.59
C ARG A 53 -8.46 7.66 0.22
N GLY A 54 -7.65 6.92 0.98
CA GLY A 54 -8.12 5.90 1.92
C GLY A 54 -8.99 6.48 3.03
N ALA A 55 -8.60 7.59 3.63
CA ALA A 55 -9.39 8.29 4.66
C ALA A 55 -10.70 8.87 4.09
N GLN A 56 -10.71 9.37 2.85
CA GLN A 56 -11.93 9.78 2.17
C GLN A 56 -12.89 8.61 1.93
N MET A 57 -12.38 7.43 1.63
CA MET A 57 -13.19 6.22 1.53
C MET A 57 -13.84 5.87 2.87
N VAL A 58 -13.10 5.97 3.99
CA VAL A 58 -13.64 5.81 5.35
C VAL A 58 -14.79 6.81 5.60
N LYS A 59 -14.55 8.09 5.30
CA LYS A 59 -15.55 9.15 5.46
C LYS A 59 -16.81 8.89 4.62
N LYS A 60 -16.61 8.41 3.38
CA LYS A 60 -17.74 8.05 2.49
C LYS A 60 -18.52 6.84 3.02
N HIS A 61 -17.82 5.82 3.55
CA HIS A 61 -18.42 4.57 4.01
C HIS A 61 -19.23 4.74 5.30
N PHE A 62 -18.67 5.44 6.29
CA PHE A 62 -19.27 5.58 7.61
C PHE A 62 -20.09 6.86 7.79
N GLY A 63 -19.89 7.88 6.95
CA GLY A 63 -20.58 9.17 7.06
C GLY A 63 -20.42 9.81 8.45
N LYS A 64 -21.54 10.10 9.10
CA LYS A 64 -21.59 10.70 10.44
C LYS A 64 -21.15 9.78 11.59
N ASP A 65 -21.02 8.49 11.32
CA ASP A 65 -20.66 7.49 12.35
C ASP A 65 -19.17 7.47 12.67
N VAL A 66 -18.35 8.23 11.95
CA VAL A 66 -16.95 8.48 12.26
C VAL A 66 -16.63 9.97 12.31
N LYS A 67 -15.69 10.34 13.19
CA LYS A 67 -15.08 11.66 13.22
C LYS A 67 -13.59 11.51 12.96
N ILE A 68 -13.11 11.97 11.80
CA ILE A 68 -11.72 11.86 11.38
C ILE A 68 -10.95 13.12 11.80
N THR A 69 -9.78 12.91 12.40
CA THR A 69 -8.77 13.94 12.68
C THR A 69 -7.49 13.58 11.91
N GLU A 70 -7.03 14.46 11.04
CA GLU A 70 -5.84 14.27 10.22
C GLU A 70 -4.77 15.29 10.59
N VAL A 71 -3.53 14.83 10.75
CA VAL A 71 -2.37 15.70 10.98
C VAL A 71 -1.34 15.43 9.89
N ASN A 72 -1.08 16.46 9.09
CA ASN A 72 -0.18 16.39 7.95
C ASN A 72 1.22 16.89 8.28
N ASN A 73 2.19 16.56 7.43
CA ASN A 73 3.56 17.06 7.48
C ASN A 73 4.23 16.83 8.84
N VAL A 74 4.09 15.61 9.35
CA VAL A 74 4.67 15.20 10.63
C VAL A 74 6.01 14.51 10.35
N PRO A 75 7.16 15.09 10.73
CA PRO A 75 8.45 14.42 10.55
C PRO A 75 8.54 13.13 11.38
N GLU A 76 9.28 12.15 10.87
CA GLU A 76 9.63 10.96 11.64
C GLU A 76 10.50 11.34 12.87
N GLY A 77 10.37 10.59 13.97
CA GLY A 77 11.12 10.83 15.20
C GLY A 77 10.32 11.50 16.32
N PRO A 78 10.89 12.48 17.07
CA PRO A 78 10.25 13.04 18.26
C PRO A 78 8.90 13.73 17.99
N ASP A 79 8.76 14.41 16.87
CA ASP A 79 7.53 15.11 16.50
C ASP A 79 6.38 14.15 16.28
N SER A 80 6.62 13.01 15.62
CA SER A 80 5.58 11.98 15.46
C SER A 80 5.12 11.41 16.81
N THR A 81 6.04 11.22 17.77
CA THR A 81 5.67 10.79 19.13
C THR A 81 4.72 11.80 19.78
N ARG A 82 5.02 13.09 19.66
CA ARG A 82 4.19 14.18 20.22
C ARG A 82 2.80 14.20 19.58
N VAL A 83 2.73 14.13 18.25
CA VAL A 83 1.46 14.18 17.50
C VAL A 83 0.60 12.96 17.78
N ILE A 84 1.17 11.75 17.77
CA ILE A 84 0.44 10.50 18.06
C ILE A 84 -0.14 10.55 19.49
N ARG A 85 0.66 11.03 20.47
CA ARG A 85 0.19 11.19 21.85
C ARG A 85 -0.95 12.18 21.96
N GLU A 86 -0.89 13.29 21.24
CA GLU A 86 -1.93 14.31 21.27
C GLU A 86 -3.23 13.79 20.67
N LEU A 87 -3.18 13.04 19.55
CA LEU A 87 -4.38 12.37 19.01
C LEU A 87 -4.98 11.37 20.00
N ALA A 88 -4.16 10.62 20.73
CA ALA A 88 -4.64 9.71 21.75
C ALA A 88 -5.32 10.45 22.92
N LYS A 89 -4.73 11.57 23.40
CA LYS A 89 -5.35 12.43 24.43
C LYS A 89 -6.68 13.06 24.01
N GLN A 90 -6.85 13.38 22.71
CA GLN A 90 -8.10 13.90 22.14
C GLN A 90 -9.20 12.83 22.07
N GLY A 91 -8.89 11.59 22.50
CA GLY A 91 -9.86 10.50 22.58
C GLY A 91 -10.10 9.81 21.25
N ASN A 92 -9.14 9.84 20.31
CA ASN A 92 -9.21 8.98 19.15
C ASN A 92 -9.13 7.51 19.59
N GLU A 93 -10.06 6.69 19.13
CA GLU A 93 -10.20 5.28 19.51
C GLU A 93 -9.29 4.38 18.68
N ILE A 94 -9.00 4.79 17.42
CA ILE A 94 -8.04 4.18 16.53
C ILE A 94 -7.21 5.26 15.85
N ILE A 95 -5.89 5.02 15.75
CA ILE A 95 -4.94 5.96 15.14
C ILE A 95 -4.11 5.20 14.10
N PHE A 96 -4.16 5.67 12.85
CA PHE A 96 -3.34 5.18 11.75
C PHE A 96 -2.08 6.04 11.63
N THR A 97 -0.91 5.41 11.77
CA THR A 97 0.40 6.06 11.68
C THR A 97 1.08 5.60 10.39
N THR A 98 1.14 6.49 9.39
CA THR A 98 1.33 6.13 8.00
C THR A 98 2.75 6.36 7.48
N SER A 99 3.77 5.97 8.26
CA SER A 99 5.16 5.95 7.79
C SER A 99 5.97 4.92 8.54
N PHE A 100 6.97 4.32 7.88
CA PHE A 100 7.87 3.33 8.46
C PHE A 100 8.55 3.83 9.73
N GLY A 101 9.06 5.06 9.75
CA GLY A 101 9.76 5.67 10.89
C GLY A 101 8.84 6.02 12.07
N TYR A 102 7.52 5.87 11.95
CA TYR A 102 6.60 6.03 13.09
C TYR A 102 6.51 4.78 13.97
N MET A 103 7.24 3.70 13.69
CA MET A 103 7.14 2.43 14.41
C MET A 103 7.44 2.59 15.91
N GLU A 104 8.62 3.07 16.28
CA GLU A 104 9.00 3.27 17.68
C GLU A 104 8.14 4.35 18.37
N PRO A 105 7.87 5.52 17.75
CA PRO A 105 6.90 6.48 18.26
C PRO A 105 5.53 5.88 18.59
N THR A 106 4.97 5.07 17.68
CA THR A 106 3.67 4.40 17.88
C THR A 106 3.71 3.44 19.07
N LEU A 107 4.70 2.57 19.13
CA LEU A 107 4.88 1.61 20.23
C LEU A 107 5.07 2.30 21.58
N LYS A 108 5.80 3.42 21.62
CA LYS A 108 6.00 4.21 22.82
C LYS A 108 4.68 4.79 23.32
N VAL A 109 3.91 5.45 22.47
CA VAL A 109 2.61 6.06 22.85
C VAL A 109 1.58 4.99 23.18
N ALA A 110 1.57 3.85 22.49
CA ALA A 110 0.62 2.77 22.75
C ALA A 110 0.73 2.22 24.18
N LYS A 111 1.91 2.23 24.79
CA LYS A 111 2.09 1.85 26.22
C LYS A 111 1.41 2.83 27.17
N GLU A 112 1.35 4.10 26.80
CA GLU A 112 0.74 5.17 27.60
C GLU A 112 -0.81 5.15 27.49
N PHE A 113 -1.34 4.62 26.37
CA PHE A 113 -2.78 4.61 26.04
C PHE A 113 -3.28 3.20 25.69
N PRO A 114 -3.38 2.27 26.67
CA PRO A 114 -3.67 0.86 26.42
C PRO A 114 -5.05 0.60 25.80
N ASN A 115 -6.00 1.52 25.94
CA ASN A 115 -7.35 1.39 25.39
C ASN A 115 -7.45 1.90 23.94
N VAL A 116 -6.51 2.74 23.47
CA VAL A 116 -6.45 3.21 22.10
C VAL A 116 -5.85 2.13 21.20
N LYS A 117 -6.40 1.94 20.01
CA LYS A 117 -5.89 1.02 19.00
C LYS A 117 -5.00 1.77 18.01
N PHE A 118 -3.89 1.18 17.65
CA PHE A 118 -2.94 1.76 16.70
C PHE A 118 -2.73 0.81 15.54
N GLU A 119 -2.84 1.35 14.34
CA GLU A 119 -2.51 0.67 13.08
C GLU A 119 -1.26 1.33 12.49
N HIS A 120 -0.12 0.68 12.64
CA HIS A 120 1.13 1.17 12.08
C HIS A 120 1.32 0.63 10.65
N ILE A 121 1.45 1.54 9.70
CA ILE A 121 1.61 1.19 8.29
C ILE A 121 3.09 0.96 7.97
N THR A 122 3.37 -0.14 7.26
CA THR A 122 4.70 -0.64 6.89
C THR A 122 5.61 -1.04 8.06
N GLY A 123 5.06 -1.11 9.27
CA GLY A 123 5.80 -1.59 10.45
C GLY A 123 5.84 -3.11 10.56
N TYR A 124 6.72 -3.60 11.42
CA TYR A 124 6.86 -5.03 11.72
C TYR A 124 6.81 -5.36 13.22
N LYS A 125 6.81 -4.35 14.10
CA LYS A 125 6.65 -4.55 15.56
C LYS A 125 5.21 -4.32 15.96
N ARG A 126 4.70 -5.19 16.82
CA ARG A 126 3.34 -5.17 17.34
C ARG A 126 3.32 -5.20 18.85
N SER A 127 2.21 -4.79 19.45
CA SER A 127 1.92 -4.93 20.87
C SER A 127 0.45 -5.30 21.09
N LYS A 128 -0.03 -5.34 22.34
CA LYS A 128 -1.43 -5.67 22.66
C LYS A 128 -2.45 -4.74 21.97
N ASN A 129 -2.05 -3.53 21.67
CA ASN A 129 -2.90 -2.50 21.04
C ASN A 129 -2.26 -1.83 19.81
N VAL A 130 -1.18 -2.41 19.27
CA VAL A 130 -0.56 -2.00 18.01
C VAL A 130 -0.61 -3.17 17.04
N ALA A 131 -1.31 -2.98 15.94
CA ALA A 131 -1.31 -3.84 14.77
C ALA A 131 -0.50 -3.20 13.64
N THR A 132 -0.18 -3.98 12.62
CA THR A 132 0.53 -3.50 11.43
C THR A 132 -0.24 -3.84 10.17
N GLY A 133 -0.17 -2.94 9.18
CA GLY A 133 -0.71 -3.15 7.86
C GLY A 133 0.32 -2.81 6.79
N ASN A 134 0.37 -3.60 5.73
CA ASN A 134 1.25 -3.34 4.59
C ASN A 134 0.63 -3.82 3.28
N ILE A 135 1.22 -3.35 2.18
CA ILE A 135 0.89 -3.77 0.81
C ILE A 135 2.06 -4.59 0.25
N ARG A 136 1.75 -5.63 -0.51
CA ARG A 136 2.72 -6.41 -1.29
C ARG A 136 3.14 -5.61 -2.53
N PHE A 137 3.80 -4.45 -2.32
CA PHE A 137 4.24 -3.55 -3.39
C PHE A 137 5.03 -4.28 -4.46
N TYR A 138 5.80 -5.29 -4.07
CA TYR A 138 6.63 -6.09 -4.94
C TYR A 138 5.84 -6.79 -6.07
N GLU A 139 4.56 -7.07 -5.89
CA GLU A 139 3.72 -7.66 -6.95
C GLU A 139 3.57 -6.70 -8.13
N GLY A 140 3.30 -5.41 -7.85
CA GLY A 140 3.25 -4.36 -8.87
C GLY A 140 4.62 -4.12 -9.51
N ARG A 141 5.71 -4.19 -8.72
CA ARG A 141 7.08 -4.04 -9.22
C ARG A 141 7.48 -5.17 -10.18
N TYR A 142 7.07 -6.40 -9.92
CA TYR A 142 7.29 -7.50 -10.85
C TYR A 142 6.65 -7.23 -12.21
N ILE A 143 5.40 -6.75 -12.23
CA ILE A 143 4.70 -6.42 -13.48
C ILE A 143 5.38 -5.25 -14.19
N GLN A 144 5.83 -4.22 -13.45
CA GLN A 144 6.63 -3.13 -14.00
C GLN A 144 7.92 -3.65 -14.65
N GLY A 145 8.59 -4.60 -14.00
CA GLY A 145 9.78 -5.26 -14.55
C GLY A 145 9.51 -5.99 -15.85
N VAL A 146 8.42 -6.77 -15.94
CA VAL A 146 8.02 -7.46 -17.18
C VAL A 146 7.80 -6.45 -18.32
N VAL A 147 7.04 -5.39 -18.04
CA VAL A 147 6.79 -4.35 -19.06
C VAL A 147 8.07 -3.63 -19.44
N ALA A 148 8.93 -3.28 -18.48
CA ALA A 148 10.23 -2.66 -18.75
C ALA A 148 11.10 -3.53 -19.67
N GLY A 149 11.15 -4.85 -19.43
CA GLY A 149 11.93 -5.78 -20.24
C GLY A 149 11.44 -5.91 -21.68
N LEU A 150 10.13 -5.76 -21.91
CA LEU A 150 9.53 -5.78 -23.24
C LEU A 150 9.64 -4.42 -23.96
N MET A 151 9.77 -3.32 -23.22
CA MET A 151 9.77 -1.96 -23.78
C MET A 151 11.15 -1.36 -23.97
N THR A 152 12.15 -1.79 -23.15
CA THR A 152 13.51 -1.24 -23.29
C THR A 152 14.14 -1.61 -24.64
N LYS A 153 14.83 -0.64 -25.24
CA LYS A 153 15.61 -0.81 -26.45
C LYS A 153 17.12 -0.83 -26.18
N LYS A 154 17.50 -0.35 -24.99
CA LYS A 154 18.93 -0.21 -24.59
C LYS A 154 19.35 -1.20 -23.51
N ASN A 155 18.42 -2.02 -23.01
CA ASN A 155 18.66 -2.97 -21.90
C ASN A 155 19.17 -2.31 -20.61
N LYS A 156 18.92 -1.01 -20.44
CA LYS A 156 19.35 -0.22 -19.29
C LYS A 156 18.16 0.41 -18.60
N ILE A 157 17.93 0.01 -17.37
CA ILE A 157 16.83 0.51 -16.53
C ILE A 157 17.40 1.33 -15.38
N GLY A 158 16.88 2.54 -15.16
CA GLY A 158 17.17 3.35 -13.99
C GLY A 158 16.12 3.13 -12.90
N TYR A 159 16.55 2.85 -11.68
CA TYR A 159 15.65 2.73 -10.53
C TYR A 159 16.05 3.73 -9.43
N ILE A 160 15.11 4.56 -8.99
CA ILE A 160 15.33 5.51 -7.89
C ILE A 160 14.77 4.90 -6.61
N GLY A 161 15.66 4.59 -5.67
CA GLY A 161 15.31 4.06 -4.34
C GLY A 161 15.31 5.18 -3.29
N SER A 162 14.35 5.14 -2.36
CA SER A 162 14.28 6.06 -1.24
C SER A 162 15.31 5.74 -0.16
N PHE A 163 15.08 4.67 0.61
CA PHE A 163 15.97 4.17 1.65
C PHE A 163 16.29 2.69 1.42
N PRO A 164 17.50 2.20 1.75
CA PRO A 164 17.91 0.82 1.55
C PRO A 164 17.33 -0.14 2.60
N ILE A 165 16.02 -0.07 2.82
CA ILE A 165 15.28 -0.99 3.70
C ILE A 165 14.71 -2.17 2.92
N SER A 166 14.41 -3.27 3.62
CA SER A 166 13.96 -4.53 3.01
C SER A 166 12.77 -4.35 2.07
N GLU A 167 11.80 -3.48 2.40
CA GLU A 167 10.64 -3.20 1.56
C GLU A 167 11.04 -2.67 0.17
N VAL A 168 11.96 -1.72 0.12
CA VAL A 168 12.44 -1.11 -1.14
C VAL A 168 13.32 -2.10 -1.90
N VAL A 169 14.22 -2.79 -1.21
CA VAL A 169 15.09 -3.84 -1.80
C VAL A 169 14.25 -4.97 -2.41
N MET A 170 13.22 -5.42 -1.71
CA MET A 170 12.26 -6.40 -2.20
C MET A 170 11.56 -5.94 -3.48
N GLY A 171 11.16 -4.67 -3.54
CA GLY A 171 10.57 -4.07 -4.73
C GLY A 171 11.52 -4.06 -5.92
N ILE A 172 12.78 -3.67 -5.72
CA ILE A 172 13.83 -3.68 -6.75
C ILE A 172 14.07 -5.12 -7.26
N ASN A 173 14.17 -6.08 -6.35
CA ASN A 173 14.40 -7.49 -6.70
C ASN A 173 13.20 -8.08 -7.46
N ALA A 174 11.98 -7.78 -7.07
CA ALA A 174 10.80 -8.21 -7.81
C ALA A 174 10.76 -7.62 -9.22
N PHE A 175 11.13 -6.34 -9.36
CA PHE A 175 11.27 -5.70 -10.67
C PHE A 175 12.34 -6.42 -11.52
N ALA A 176 13.49 -6.77 -10.92
CA ALA A 176 14.56 -7.51 -11.61
C ALA A 176 14.08 -8.90 -12.08
N LEU A 177 13.34 -9.62 -11.24
CA LEU A 177 12.77 -10.91 -11.61
C LEU A 177 11.79 -10.79 -12.78
N GLY A 178 10.90 -9.78 -12.74
CA GLY A 178 9.99 -9.49 -13.84
C GLY A 178 10.71 -9.14 -15.13
N LEU A 179 11.70 -8.25 -15.05
CA LEU A 179 12.55 -7.83 -16.16
C LEU A 179 13.22 -9.03 -16.84
N ARG A 180 13.91 -9.85 -16.04
CA ARG A 180 14.68 -10.99 -16.53
C ARG A 180 13.82 -12.17 -16.99
N SER A 181 12.57 -12.23 -16.58
CA SER A 181 11.63 -13.25 -17.08
C SER A 181 11.35 -13.12 -18.58
N VAL A 182 11.59 -11.94 -19.16
CA VAL A 182 11.35 -11.62 -20.58
C VAL A 182 12.59 -11.08 -21.31
N ASN A 183 13.57 -10.53 -20.58
CA ASN A 183 14.78 -9.96 -21.15
C ASN A 183 15.98 -10.18 -20.20
N LYS A 184 16.79 -11.18 -20.48
CA LYS A 184 17.94 -11.56 -19.63
C LYS A 184 19.14 -10.61 -19.78
N ASP A 185 19.21 -9.85 -20.87
CA ASP A 185 20.32 -8.94 -21.18
C ASP A 185 20.13 -7.57 -20.53
N ALA A 186 18.91 -7.26 -20.07
CA ALA A 186 18.63 -6.01 -19.40
C ALA A 186 19.12 -6.01 -17.95
N SER A 187 19.60 -4.84 -17.50
CA SER A 187 20.09 -4.62 -16.14
C SER A 187 19.51 -3.34 -15.53
N ILE A 188 19.53 -3.30 -14.20
CA ILE A 188 19.01 -2.21 -13.39
C ILE A 188 20.17 -1.53 -12.68
N SER A 189 20.29 -0.21 -12.85
CA SER A 189 21.12 0.66 -12.01
C SER A 189 20.23 1.32 -10.95
N VAL A 190 20.69 1.36 -9.70
CA VAL A 190 19.94 1.93 -8.58
C VAL A 190 20.66 3.16 -8.04
N ILE A 191 19.92 4.27 -7.94
CA ILE A 191 20.36 5.47 -7.23
C ILE A 191 19.52 5.64 -5.97
N TRP A 192 20.17 5.68 -4.80
CA TRP A 192 19.54 5.89 -3.50
C TRP A 192 19.55 7.37 -3.16
N VAL A 193 18.35 7.97 -2.97
CA VAL A 193 18.23 9.40 -2.68
C VAL A 193 18.16 9.73 -1.19
N ASN A 194 18.06 8.70 -0.32
CA ASN A 194 17.98 8.79 1.13
C ASN A 194 16.91 9.79 1.63
N THR A 195 15.75 9.72 0.98
CA THR A 195 14.54 10.46 1.34
C THR A 195 13.32 9.78 0.75
N TRP A 196 12.16 9.93 1.39
CA TRP A 196 10.89 9.48 0.80
C TRP A 196 10.40 10.43 -0.28
N LYS A 197 10.64 11.76 -0.08
CA LYS A 197 10.14 12.82 -0.95
C LYS A 197 11.17 13.96 -1.07
N ASP A 198 11.71 14.13 -2.26
CA ASP A 198 12.55 15.27 -2.63
C ASP A 198 12.56 15.39 -4.17
N SER A 199 11.73 16.29 -4.69
CA SER A 199 11.56 16.45 -6.14
C SER A 199 12.86 16.83 -6.88
N VAL A 200 13.80 17.49 -6.19
CA VAL A 200 15.09 17.87 -6.78
C VAL A 200 15.99 16.64 -6.88
N LYS A 201 16.17 15.90 -5.78
CA LYS A 201 16.98 14.67 -5.78
C LYS A 201 16.42 13.62 -6.73
N GLU A 202 15.09 13.43 -6.77
CA GLU A 202 14.43 12.51 -7.68
C GLU A 202 14.64 12.89 -9.15
N ALA A 203 14.50 14.19 -9.47
CA ALA A 203 14.76 14.69 -10.81
C ALA A 203 16.23 14.54 -11.21
N ASP A 204 17.16 14.81 -10.32
CA ASP A 204 18.60 14.70 -10.59
C ASP A 204 19.01 13.23 -10.78
N ALA A 205 18.51 12.31 -9.94
CA ALA A 205 18.72 10.87 -10.11
C ALA A 205 18.18 10.38 -11.47
N ALA A 206 17.00 10.85 -11.87
CA ALA A 206 16.44 10.53 -13.20
C ALA A 206 17.33 11.01 -14.34
N LYS A 207 17.86 12.25 -14.26
CA LYS A 207 18.79 12.78 -15.28
C LYS A 207 20.08 11.98 -15.36
N VAL A 208 20.64 11.56 -14.22
CA VAL A 208 21.85 10.71 -14.16
C VAL A 208 21.59 9.38 -14.87
N HIS A 209 20.49 8.69 -14.53
CA HIS A 209 20.13 7.43 -15.19
C HIS A 209 19.98 7.58 -16.70
N ILE A 210 19.34 8.65 -17.16
CA ILE A 210 19.17 8.93 -18.60
C ILE A 210 20.54 9.19 -19.27
N ALA A 211 21.41 9.97 -18.63
CA ALA A 211 22.75 10.25 -19.13
C ALA A 211 23.60 8.97 -19.24
N GLU A 212 23.42 7.99 -18.32
CA GLU A 212 24.05 6.67 -18.37
C GLU A 212 23.41 5.73 -19.40
N GLY A 213 22.36 6.19 -20.06
CA GLY A 213 21.71 5.50 -21.19
C GLY A 213 20.47 4.71 -20.82
N ALA A 214 19.88 4.88 -19.62
CA ALA A 214 18.60 4.28 -19.31
C ALA A 214 17.50 4.85 -20.20
N ASP A 215 16.63 3.98 -20.72
CA ASP A 215 15.48 4.33 -21.53
C ASP A 215 14.13 3.96 -20.87
N VAL A 216 14.19 3.34 -19.70
CA VAL A 216 13.04 3.10 -18.84
C VAL A 216 13.43 3.43 -17.39
N LEU A 217 12.56 4.16 -16.68
CA LEU A 217 12.78 4.57 -15.30
C LEU A 217 11.70 3.99 -14.36
N ALA A 218 12.10 3.63 -13.16
CA ALA A 218 11.21 3.23 -12.07
C ALA A 218 11.62 3.91 -10.77
N GLN A 219 10.71 4.00 -9.81
CA GLN A 219 10.97 4.69 -8.54
C GLN A 219 10.26 4.02 -7.36
N HIS A 220 10.81 4.23 -6.17
CA HIS A 220 10.16 4.04 -4.90
C HIS A 220 10.36 5.32 -4.06
N THR A 221 9.86 6.43 -4.60
CA THR A 221 9.83 7.78 -4.02
C THR A 221 8.47 8.41 -4.31
N ASP A 222 8.13 9.53 -3.67
CA ASP A 222 6.75 9.98 -3.55
C ASP A 222 6.37 11.14 -4.47
N THR A 223 7.29 11.67 -5.31
CA THR A 223 6.95 12.77 -6.21
C THR A 223 6.85 12.33 -7.68
N PRO A 224 6.15 13.07 -8.53
CA PRO A 224 6.13 12.81 -9.96
C PRO A 224 7.39 13.31 -10.70
N ALA A 225 8.40 13.83 -10.00
CA ALA A 225 9.57 14.49 -10.61
C ALA A 225 10.33 13.58 -11.59
N MET A 226 10.53 12.31 -11.22
CA MET A 226 11.16 11.33 -12.13
C MET A 226 10.38 11.20 -13.44
N LEU A 227 9.05 11.08 -13.36
CA LEU A 227 8.19 10.96 -14.55
C LEU A 227 8.19 12.24 -15.41
N GLN A 228 8.21 13.42 -14.78
CA GLN A 228 8.33 14.70 -15.51
C GLN A 228 9.66 14.79 -16.28
N ILE A 229 10.76 14.29 -15.70
CA ILE A 229 12.05 14.18 -16.39
C ILE A 229 11.99 13.15 -17.51
N ALA A 230 11.34 12.00 -17.30
CA ALA A 230 11.13 10.98 -18.30
C ALA A 230 10.35 11.54 -19.51
N GLU A 231 9.24 12.23 -19.26
CA GLU A 231 8.42 12.89 -20.28
C GLU A 231 9.23 13.86 -21.13
N LYS A 232 9.97 14.76 -20.45
CA LYS A 232 10.81 15.77 -21.13
C LYS A 232 11.89 15.14 -22.02
N ASN A 233 12.45 14.00 -21.61
CA ASN A 233 13.53 13.32 -22.31
C ASN A 233 13.05 12.19 -23.25
N LYS A 234 11.74 11.99 -23.38
CA LYS A 234 11.14 10.95 -24.23
C LYS A 234 11.62 9.53 -23.88
N VAL A 235 11.85 9.27 -22.58
CA VAL A 235 12.08 7.94 -22.03
C VAL A 235 10.84 7.49 -21.28
N LEU A 236 10.70 6.18 -21.07
CA LEU A 236 9.52 5.60 -20.43
C LEU A 236 9.66 5.55 -18.91
N GLY A 237 8.54 5.46 -18.20
CA GLY A 237 8.58 5.35 -16.75
C GLY A 237 7.31 4.80 -16.12
N PHE A 238 7.38 4.55 -14.82
CA PHE A 238 6.27 4.02 -14.02
C PHE A 238 5.92 4.95 -12.87
N GLY A 239 4.60 5.09 -12.60
CA GLY A 239 4.12 5.82 -11.44
C GLY A 239 4.14 4.98 -10.15
N GLN A 240 4.12 5.69 -9.02
CA GLN A 240 4.22 5.15 -7.67
C GLN A 240 3.09 5.65 -6.78
N ALA A 241 2.50 4.76 -6.00
CA ALA A 241 1.48 4.96 -4.98
C ALA A 241 0.13 5.52 -5.48
N THR A 242 0.14 6.43 -6.47
CA THR A 242 -1.06 6.94 -7.15
C THR A 242 -0.88 6.92 -8.66
N ASP A 243 -1.94 7.17 -9.42
CA ASP A 243 -1.81 7.37 -10.86
C ASP A 243 -1.23 8.75 -11.15
N MET A 244 -0.03 8.77 -11.72
CA MET A 244 0.73 9.97 -12.04
C MET A 244 0.67 10.37 -13.52
N VAL A 245 -0.25 9.80 -14.30
CA VAL A 245 -0.33 10.02 -15.76
C VAL A 245 -0.43 11.49 -16.15
N ALA A 246 -1.07 12.32 -15.33
CA ALA A 246 -1.19 13.75 -15.59
C ALA A 246 0.16 14.49 -15.70
N PHE A 247 1.23 13.93 -15.11
CA PHE A 247 2.57 14.51 -15.11
C PHE A 247 3.44 14.00 -16.26
N ALA A 248 3.07 12.87 -16.87
CA ALA A 248 3.84 12.24 -17.95
C ALA A 248 2.92 11.43 -18.87
N PRO A 249 2.01 12.10 -19.61
CA PRO A 249 1.00 11.43 -20.41
C PRO A 249 1.57 10.54 -21.53
N ASN A 250 2.78 10.85 -22.03
CA ASN A 250 3.45 10.09 -23.09
C ASN A 250 4.55 9.16 -22.57
N ALA A 251 5.07 9.38 -21.36
CA ALA A 251 6.15 8.59 -20.78
C ALA A 251 5.64 7.52 -19.81
N GLN A 252 4.53 7.76 -19.07
CA GLN A 252 4.04 6.79 -18.11
C GLN A 252 3.46 5.56 -18.81
N LEU A 253 3.96 4.38 -18.44
CA LEU A 253 3.43 3.09 -18.88
C LEU A 253 2.23 2.66 -18.04
N PHE A 254 2.35 2.72 -16.74
CA PHE A 254 1.28 2.59 -15.73
C PHE A 254 1.84 2.90 -14.34
N SER A 255 0.93 3.10 -13.38
CA SER A 255 1.26 3.27 -11.96
C SER A 255 0.89 2.04 -11.14
N SER A 256 1.73 1.71 -10.16
CA SER A 256 1.38 0.81 -9.05
C SER A 256 0.69 1.63 -7.96
N ILE A 257 -0.60 1.37 -7.71
CA ILE A 257 -1.47 2.21 -6.88
C ILE A 257 -1.72 1.55 -5.52
N ASN A 258 -1.51 2.31 -4.45
CA ASN A 258 -1.77 1.89 -3.08
C ASN A 258 -3.22 2.22 -2.71
N ASN A 259 -4.05 1.21 -2.54
CA ASN A 259 -5.46 1.36 -2.21
C ASN A 259 -5.71 1.03 -0.72
N TRP A 260 -5.47 1.99 0.16
CA TRP A 260 -5.60 1.83 1.60
C TRP A 260 -7.04 1.80 2.12
N GLY A 261 -7.99 2.28 1.34
CA GLY A 261 -9.37 2.44 1.76
C GLY A 261 -10.01 1.16 2.31
N PRO A 262 -9.98 0.03 1.60
CA PRO A 262 -10.55 -1.23 2.09
C PRO A 262 -9.96 -1.70 3.43
N TYR A 263 -8.66 -1.49 3.61
CA TYR A 263 -7.97 -1.80 4.86
C TYR A 263 -8.47 -0.94 6.01
N TYR A 264 -8.53 0.38 5.83
CA TYR A 264 -8.99 1.30 6.87
C TYR A 264 -10.45 1.05 7.26
N VAL A 265 -11.32 0.88 6.28
CA VAL A 265 -12.72 0.54 6.52
C VAL A 265 -12.83 -0.72 7.36
N LYS A 266 -12.15 -1.80 6.95
CA LYS A 266 -12.16 -3.08 7.66
C LYS A 266 -11.68 -2.96 9.12
N LYS A 267 -10.61 -2.18 9.37
CA LYS A 267 -10.07 -2.00 10.72
C LYS A 267 -11.01 -1.23 11.63
N ILE A 268 -11.69 -0.21 11.10
CA ILE A 268 -12.69 0.55 11.83
C ILE A 268 -13.95 -0.30 12.09
N GLU A 269 -14.39 -1.12 11.13
CA GLU A 269 -15.49 -2.09 11.33
C GLU A 269 -15.16 -3.09 12.44
N GLN A 270 -13.93 -3.61 12.45
CA GLN A 270 -13.45 -4.51 13.50
C GLN A 270 -13.44 -3.82 14.87
N LEU A 271 -13.01 -2.57 14.96
CA LEU A 271 -13.06 -1.78 16.18
C LEU A 271 -14.52 -1.64 16.68
N ARG A 272 -15.40 -1.16 15.81
CA ARG A 272 -16.83 -0.92 16.13
C ARG A 272 -17.58 -2.18 16.56
N SER A 273 -17.20 -3.34 16.01
CA SER A 273 -17.78 -4.65 16.35
C SER A 273 -17.08 -5.36 17.50
N GLY A 274 -16.08 -4.76 18.14
CA GLY A 274 -15.30 -5.37 19.20
C GLY A 274 -14.38 -6.53 18.74
N LYS A 275 -14.18 -6.68 17.41
CA LYS A 275 -13.37 -7.74 16.79
C LYS A 275 -11.97 -7.30 16.42
N TRP A 276 -11.60 -6.06 16.74
CA TRP A 276 -10.25 -5.59 16.46
C TRP A 276 -9.20 -6.39 17.24
N ASN A 277 -8.16 -6.77 16.55
CA ASN A 277 -7.05 -7.54 17.14
C ASN A 277 -5.74 -7.19 16.41
N THR A 278 -4.63 -7.61 17.00
CA THR A 278 -3.28 -7.40 16.45
C THR A 278 -2.88 -8.48 15.45
N GLY A 279 -3.82 -9.36 15.10
CA GLY A 279 -3.63 -10.48 14.19
C GLY A 279 -3.06 -11.72 14.88
N ASP A 280 -3.57 -12.88 14.44
CA ASP A 280 -3.13 -14.21 14.91
C ASP A 280 -1.97 -14.76 14.06
N GLY A 281 -1.40 -13.93 13.21
CA GLY A 281 -0.26 -14.28 12.39
C GLY A 281 0.94 -14.71 13.23
N PRO A 282 1.99 -15.29 12.62
CA PRO A 282 3.21 -15.67 13.31
C PRO A 282 3.64 -14.53 14.23
N LYS A 283 4.15 -14.85 15.42
CA LYS A 283 4.62 -13.86 16.40
C LYS A 283 5.67 -12.89 15.85
N HIS A 284 6.23 -13.25 14.69
CA HIS A 284 7.15 -12.46 13.89
C HIS A 284 6.41 -11.89 12.67
N TRP A 285 7.05 -10.93 12.04
CA TRP A 285 6.62 -10.29 10.83
C TRP A 285 5.85 -11.21 9.84
N PRO A 286 4.90 -10.70 9.06
CA PRO A 286 4.72 -9.26 8.76
C PRO A 286 3.68 -8.51 9.59
N GLY A 287 3.08 -9.04 10.55
CA GLY A 287 1.99 -8.39 11.22
C GLY A 287 0.67 -9.04 10.86
N ASN A 288 -0.46 -8.33 11.02
CA ASN A 288 -1.75 -8.95 10.83
C ASN A 288 -2.37 -8.75 9.43
N VAL A 289 -1.88 -7.80 8.62
CA VAL A 289 -2.33 -7.62 7.23
C VAL A 289 -1.15 -7.30 6.32
N TRP A 290 -1.01 -8.07 5.26
CA TRP A 290 -0.11 -7.79 4.15
C TRP A 290 -0.84 -8.13 2.84
N GLY A 291 -1.64 -7.18 2.34
CA GLY A 291 -2.50 -7.36 1.18
C GLY A 291 -1.80 -7.06 -0.13
N GLY A 292 -2.21 -7.71 -1.19
CA GLY A 292 -1.67 -7.53 -2.54
C GLY A 292 -2.75 -7.26 -3.58
N LEU A 293 -2.51 -7.73 -4.79
CA LEU A 293 -3.46 -7.67 -5.90
C LEU A 293 -4.72 -8.49 -5.62
N ASP A 294 -4.59 -9.59 -4.90
CA ASP A 294 -5.68 -10.50 -4.49
C ASP A 294 -6.71 -9.80 -3.59
N SER A 295 -6.22 -8.98 -2.67
CA SER A 295 -7.06 -8.25 -1.70
C SER A 295 -7.57 -6.91 -2.22
N GLY A 296 -7.08 -6.44 -3.38
CA GLY A 296 -7.38 -5.11 -3.90
C GLY A 296 -6.71 -3.96 -3.14
N MET A 297 -5.80 -4.23 -2.20
CA MET A 297 -4.98 -3.20 -1.55
C MET A 297 -3.90 -2.67 -2.49
N LEU A 298 -3.43 -3.49 -3.42
CA LEU A 298 -2.61 -3.06 -4.55
C LEU A 298 -3.46 -3.11 -5.82
N THR A 299 -3.43 -2.04 -6.60
CA THR A 299 -4.07 -1.97 -7.92
C THR A 299 -3.12 -1.33 -8.93
N LEU A 300 -3.45 -1.44 -10.22
CA LEU A 300 -2.66 -0.83 -11.29
C LEU A 300 -3.52 0.19 -12.02
N SER A 301 -2.91 1.28 -12.50
CA SER A 301 -3.57 2.17 -13.43
C SER A 301 -3.67 1.55 -14.83
N LYS A 302 -4.33 2.23 -15.75
CA LYS A 302 -4.43 1.80 -17.14
C LYS A 302 -3.04 1.60 -17.76
N PHE A 303 -2.87 0.50 -18.48
CA PHE A 303 -1.71 0.28 -19.36
C PHE A 303 -1.81 1.20 -20.57
N GLN A 304 -0.76 1.97 -20.82
CA GLN A 304 -0.72 2.96 -21.91
C GLN A 304 0.71 3.13 -22.44
N ASN A 305 0.87 3.83 -23.56
CA ASN A 305 2.17 4.11 -24.20
C ASN A 305 2.98 2.84 -24.49
N MET A 306 2.30 1.72 -24.74
CA MET A 306 2.89 0.43 -25.07
C MET A 306 2.07 -0.31 -26.14
N PRO A 307 2.67 -1.23 -26.91
CA PRO A 307 1.95 -2.10 -27.83
C PRO A 307 0.89 -2.95 -27.12
N SER A 308 -0.17 -3.31 -27.84
CA SER A 308 -1.28 -4.09 -27.28
C SER A 308 -0.85 -5.46 -26.74
N GLU A 309 0.11 -6.11 -27.38
CA GLU A 309 0.67 -7.39 -26.94
C GLU A 309 1.44 -7.27 -25.62
N VAL A 310 2.11 -6.14 -25.36
CA VAL A 310 2.77 -5.85 -24.09
C VAL A 310 1.74 -5.65 -22.99
N ALA A 311 0.69 -4.88 -23.26
CA ALA A 311 -0.42 -4.67 -22.32
C ALA A 311 -1.14 -5.99 -21.99
N GLN A 312 -1.41 -6.85 -22.97
CA GLN A 312 -1.99 -8.18 -22.77
C GLN A 312 -1.08 -9.09 -21.92
N LYS A 313 0.24 -9.06 -22.16
CA LYS A 313 1.20 -9.80 -21.34
C LYS A 313 1.22 -9.30 -19.91
N ALA A 314 1.21 -7.98 -19.71
CA ALA A 314 1.15 -7.37 -18.38
C ALA A 314 -0.13 -7.77 -17.63
N GLN A 315 -1.29 -7.73 -18.32
CA GLN A 315 -2.57 -8.15 -17.74
C GLN A 315 -2.56 -9.63 -17.36
N LYS A 316 -2.02 -10.50 -18.22
CA LYS A 316 -1.88 -11.93 -17.90
C LYS A 316 -1.03 -12.15 -16.66
N VAL A 317 0.10 -11.45 -16.53
CA VAL A 317 0.99 -11.55 -15.35
C VAL A 317 0.26 -11.05 -14.09
N HIS A 318 -0.47 -9.93 -14.20
CA HIS A 318 -1.33 -9.44 -13.13
C HIS A 318 -2.30 -10.51 -12.63
N ASP A 319 -3.03 -11.16 -13.55
CA ASP A 319 -4.03 -12.17 -13.21
C ASP A 319 -3.39 -13.45 -12.63
N ASP A 320 -2.25 -13.85 -13.15
CA ASP A 320 -1.47 -15.00 -12.63
C ASP A 320 -0.95 -14.72 -11.20
N ILE A 321 -0.51 -13.50 -10.88
CA ILE A 321 -0.11 -13.11 -9.50
C ILE A 321 -1.35 -13.04 -8.61
N LYS A 322 -2.38 -12.34 -9.03
CA LYS A 322 -3.62 -12.14 -8.27
C LYS A 322 -4.28 -13.47 -7.90
N SER A 323 -4.28 -14.45 -8.79
CA SER A 323 -4.80 -15.81 -8.53
C SER A 323 -3.84 -16.70 -7.75
N GLY A 324 -2.62 -16.25 -7.48
CA GLY A 324 -1.58 -17.02 -6.82
C GLY A 324 -0.92 -18.10 -7.69
N LYS A 325 -1.24 -18.14 -8.99
CA LYS A 325 -0.61 -19.03 -9.97
C LYS A 325 0.87 -18.69 -10.18
N LEU A 326 1.23 -17.40 -10.19
CA LEU A 326 2.59 -16.92 -10.21
C LEU A 326 2.99 -16.43 -8.83
N LYS A 327 4.05 -17.01 -8.28
CA LYS A 327 4.69 -16.59 -7.04
C LYS A 327 5.94 -15.79 -7.40
N VAL A 328 5.98 -14.50 -7.09
CA VAL A 328 7.04 -13.58 -7.50
C VAL A 328 8.44 -14.06 -7.08
N PHE A 329 8.57 -14.55 -5.85
CA PHE A 329 9.84 -14.99 -5.30
C PHE A 329 9.95 -16.53 -5.24
N ALA A 330 9.48 -17.21 -6.31
CA ALA A 330 9.71 -18.64 -6.48
C ALA A 330 11.12 -18.90 -7.05
N GLY A 331 11.79 -19.92 -6.51
CA GLY A 331 13.12 -20.32 -6.96
C GLY A 331 13.16 -21.03 -8.33
N PRO A 332 14.34 -21.14 -8.93
CA PRO A 332 15.64 -20.78 -8.32
C PRO A 332 15.86 -19.26 -8.31
N LEU A 333 16.34 -18.72 -7.19
CA LEU A 333 16.74 -17.32 -7.07
C LEU A 333 18.24 -17.25 -6.78
N ILE A 334 18.93 -16.43 -7.54
CA ILE A 334 20.37 -16.22 -7.46
C ILE A 334 20.61 -14.74 -7.20
N ASP A 335 21.50 -14.41 -6.25
CA ASP A 335 21.88 -13.02 -6.00
C ASP A 335 22.78 -12.47 -7.14
N ASN A 336 23.05 -11.19 -7.09
CA ASN A 336 23.88 -10.52 -8.10
C ASN A 336 25.37 -10.86 -7.99
N LYS A 337 25.77 -11.68 -7.02
CA LYS A 337 27.13 -12.23 -6.84
C LYS A 337 27.24 -13.69 -7.27
N GLY A 338 26.13 -14.29 -7.76
CA GLY A 338 26.09 -15.68 -8.23
C GLY A 338 25.75 -16.72 -7.16
N LYS A 339 25.43 -16.31 -5.92
CA LYS A 339 25.03 -17.22 -4.85
C LYS A 339 23.57 -17.60 -4.98
N GLU A 340 23.27 -18.90 -4.90
CA GLU A 340 21.88 -19.37 -4.81
C GLU A 340 21.28 -18.98 -3.46
N ILE A 341 20.14 -18.28 -3.50
CA ILE A 341 19.38 -17.86 -2.34
C ILE A 341 18.30 -18.88 -2.00
N ILE A 342 17.59 -19.37 -3.01
CA ILE A 342 16.57 -20.42 -2.87
C ILE A 342 16.53 -21.29 -4.11
N SER A 343 16.40 -22.59 -3.89
CA SER A 343 16.43 -23.60 -4.96
C SER A 343 15.09 -23.67 -5.71
N ALA A 344 15.12 -24.30 -6.87
CA ALA A 344 13.92 -24.57 -7.66
C ALA A 344 12.83 -25.28 -6.85
N GLY A 345 11.57 -24.95 -7.11
CA GLY A 345 10.40 -25.53 -6.44
C GLY A 345 10.09 -24.98 -5.03
N LYS A 346 10.93 -24.09 -4.50
CA LYS A 346 10.66 -23.38 -3.23
C LYS A 346 10.25 -21.94 -3.50
N THR A 347 9.64 -21.30 -2.50
CA THR A 347 9.23 -19.88 -2.54
C THR A 347 9.63 -19.23 -1.23
N LEU A 348 10.17 -18.00 -1.27
CA LEU A 348 10.46 -17.24 -0.06
C LEU A 348 9.16 -16.97 0.72
N ASN A 349 9.20 -17.22 2.02
CA ASN A 349 8.10 -16.87 2.92
C ASN A 349 8.18 -15.39 3.33
N ASP A 350 7.12 -14.90 3.97
CA ASP A 350 7.02 -13.49 4.36
C ASP A 350 8.16 -13.03 5.28
N GLY A 351 8.63 -13.88 6.19
CA GLY A 351 9.76 -13.56 7.08
C GLY A 351 11.08 -13.42 6.31
N GLU A 352 11.34 -14.31 5.35
CA GLU A 352 12.53 -14.25 4.48
C GLU A 352 12.49 -13.01 3.58
N LEU A 353 11.30 -12.63 3.08
CA LEU A 353 11.12 -11.41 2.29
C LEU A 353 11.47 -10.16 3.11
N TRP A 354 11.04 -10.09 4.36
CA TRP A 354 11.36 -8.95 5.23
C TRP A 354 12.81 -8.93 5.74
N GLY A 355 13.50 -10.04 5.65
CA GLY A 355 14.95 -10.13 5.89
C GLY A 355 15.81 -9.80 4.67
N MET A 356 15.20 -9.45 3.53
CA MET A 356 15.92 -9.27 2.27
C MET A 356 16.84 -8.04 2.32
N ASN A 357 18.15 -8.28 2.25
CA ASN A 357 19.22 -7.27 2.28
C ASN A 357 20.29 -7.54 1.21
N TYR A 358 19.90 -8.13 0.11
CA TYR A 358 20.76 -8.47 -1.04
C TYR A 358 20.04 -8.16 -2.34
N TYR A 359 20.79 -7.93 -3.40
CA TYR A 359 20.24 -7.83 -4.75
C TYR A 359 20.21 -9.18 -5.44
N LEU A 360 19.17 -9.41 -6.24
CA LEU A 360 19.09 -10.54 -7.16
C LEU A 360 19.77 -10.20 -8.50
N GLN A 361 20.03 -11.23 -9.30
CA GLN A 361 20.57 -11.09 -10.65
C GLN A 361 19.80 -10.06 -11.47
N GLY A 362 20.54 -9.23 -12.22
CA GLY A 362 20.02 -8.15 -13.03
C GLY A 362 20.06 -6.79 -12.35
N VAL A 363 20.34 -6.72 -11.04
CA VAL A 363 20.59 -5.46 -10.33
C VAL A 363 22.09 -5.24 -10.16
N ASN A 364 22.57 -4.11 -10.64
CA ASN A 364 23.99 -3.74 -10.56
C ASN A 364 24.36 -3.14 -9.20
N GLY A 365 25.60 -3.33 -8.78
CA GLY A 365 26.16 -2.72 -7.58
C GLY A 365 25.82 -3.43 -6.27
N ASN A 366 25.90 -2.70 -5.17
CA ASN A 366 25.63 -3.18 -3.82
C ASN A 366 24.59 -2.29 -3.13
N ILE A 367 23.89 -2.84 -2.16
CA ILE A 367 23.06 -2.06 -1.25
C ILE A 367 23.98 -1.21 -0.37
N PRO A 368 23.76 0.10 -0.23
CA PRO A 368 24.54 0.92 0.71
C PRO A 368 24.38 0.43 2.15
N ASN A 369 25.42 0.59 2.95
CA ASN A 369 25.41 0.24 4.38
C ASN A 369 24.61 1.27 5.18
#